data_2993c06596ebc89b600993d02809528e
#
_entry.id   2993c06596ebc89b600993d02809528e
#
_cell.length_a   1.000
_cell.length_b   1.000
_cell.length_c   1.000
_cell.angle_alpha   90.00
_cell.angle_beta   90.00
_cell.angle_gamma   90.00
#
_symmetry.space_group_name_H-M   'P 1'
#
loop_
_entity.id
_entity.type
_entity.pdbx_description
1 polymer ?
#
loop_
_entity_poly.entity_id
_entity_poly.type
_entity_poly.pdbx_seq_one_letter_code
_entity_poly.pdbx_strand_id
1 'polypeptide(L)'
;RGLGDVYKRQVQALVAPSTSERYPRRTTHGVDNGRVAMILAVLERKAGLPLSSRDVYVSTVGGARISDPSADLAIAVAVASATIDRNFPTRVIAMGEVGLAGDLRRVPDLERRVGEAARLGFELAVVPRNSRAAHTKIPKMHELHVIEVSTVAEALGVLDMRRKAGAR
;
A
#
# COMPACT_ATOMS: atom_id res chain seq x y z
N ARG A 1 0.03 -21.61 -5.67
CA ARG A 1 -1.08 -20.66 -5.42
C ARG A 1 -1.06 -19.64 -6.53
N GLY A 2 -2.06 -19.70 -7.41
CA GLY A 2 -2.03 -19.06 -8.71
C GLY A 2 -2.55 -17.61 -8.72
N LEU A 3 -2.71 -17.08 -9.92
CA LEU A 3 -3.22 -15.77 -10.33
C LEU A 3 -4.39 -15.20 -9.50
N GLY A 4 -5.25 -16.06 -8.92
CA GLY A 4 -6.35 -15.65 -8.07
C GLY A 4 -5.94 -15.01 -6.73
N ASP A 5 -4.72 -15.23 -6.27
CA ASP A 5 -4.27 -14.78 -4.94
C ASP A 5 -3.90 -13.28 -4.94
N VAL A 6 -3.38 -12.76 -6.04
CA VAL A 6 -3.05 -11.33 -6.19
C VAL A 6 -4.32 -10.50 -6.44
N TYR A 7 -5.27 -11.02 -7.21
CA TYR A 7 -6.57 -10.35 -7.45
C TYR A 7 -7.46 -10.29 -6.20
N LYS A 8 -7.33 -11.26 -5.31
CA LYS A 8 -8.13 -11.34 -4.08
C LYS A 8 -7.62 -10.46 -2.94
N ARG A 9 -6.47 -9.82 -3.12
CA ARG A 9 -5.81 -9.01 -2.08
C ARG A 9 -5.90 -7.52 -2.33
N GLN A 10 -7.00 -7.06 -2.89
CA GLN A 10 -7.24 -5.63 -3.03
C GLN A 10 -7.72 -5.05 -1.71
N VAL A 11 -7.06 -3.96 -1.27
CA VAL A 11 -7.42 -3.21 -0.08
C VAL A 11 -8.05 -1.89 -0.51
N GLN A 12 -9.16 -1.55 0.12
CA GLN A 12 -9.84 -0.26 -0.03
C GLN A 12 -9.84 0.47 1.30
N ALA A 13 -9.69 1.78 1.26
CA ALA A 13 -9.81 2.65 2.42
C ALA A 13 -10.75 3.81 2.16
N LEU A 14 -11.49 4.20 3.20
CA LEU A 14 -12.28 5.42 3.25
C LEU A 14 -11.84 6.21 4.47
N VAL A 15 -11.57 7.49 4.28
CA VAL A 15 -11.19 8.42 5.34
C VAL A 15 -12.14 9.61 5.28
N ALA A 16 -12.79 9.89 6.40
CA ALA A 16 -13.76 10.96 6.51
C ALA A 16 -13.54 11.78 7.77
N PRO A 17 -13.96 13.06 7.81
CA PRO A 17 -13.96 13.81 9.05
C PRO A 17 -14.77 13.09 10.13
N SER A 18 -14.22 12.97 11.34
CA SER A 18 -14.95 12.35 12.44
C SER A 18 -16.01 13.30 12.97
N THR A 19 -17.20 12.76 13.27
CA THR A 19 -18.25 13.48 13.99
C THR A 19 -17.99 13.52 15.49
N SER A 20 -17.01 12.74 15.99
CA SER A 20 -16.60 12.70 17.39
C SER A 20 -15.15 13.15 17.52
N GLU A 21 -14.93 14.28 18.16
CA GLU A 21 -13.56 14.79 18.41
C GLU A 21 -12.76 13.89 19.36
N ARG A 22 -13.44 13.13 20.24
CA ARG A 22 -12.78 12.31 21.25
C ARG A 22 -12.43 10.90 20.79
N TYR A 23 -13.24 10.32 19.89
CA TYR A 23 -13.14 8.90 19.53
C TYR A 23 -13.40 8.70 18.04
N PRO A 24 -12.43 9.02 17.18
CA PRO A 24 -12.57 8.71 15.75
C PRO A 24 -12.68 7.21 15.53
N ARG A 25 -13.52 6.82 14.61
CA ARG A 25 -13.81 5.40 14.32
C ARG A 25 -12.67 4.78 13.52
N ARG A 26 -12.34 3.56 13.89
CA ARG A 26 -11.39 2.69 13.18
C ARG A 26 -12.09 1.37 12.91
N THR A 27 -12.51 1.14 11.69
CA THR A 27 -13.27 -0.06 11.30
C THR A 27 -12.50 -0.82 10.24
N THR A 28 -12.37 -2.12 10.43
CA THR A 28 -11.66 -3.01 9.52
C THR A 28 -12.49 -4.23 9.16
N HIS A 29 -12.39 -4.66 7.90
CA HIS A 29 -12.94 -5.91 7.40
C HIS A 29 -11.88 -6.64 6.57
N GLY A 30 -11.63 -7.89 6.94
CA GLY A 30 -10.68 -8.75 6.25
C GLY A 30 -9.20 -8.47 6.55
N VAL A 31 -8.89 -7.47 7.36
CA VAL A 31 -7.54 -7.14 7.86
C VAL A 31 -7.54 -7.06 9.37
N ASP A 32 -6.39 -7.34 9.98
CA ASP A 32 -6.24 -7.28 11.43
C ASP A 32 -6.35 -5.84 11.94
N ASN A 33 -7.20 -5.64 12.94
CA ASN A 33 -7.49 -4.33 13.51
C ASN A 33 -6.28 -3.70 14.19
N GLY A 34 -5.53 -4.50 14.95
CA GLY A 34 -4.31 -4.04 15.62
C GLY A 34 -3.23 -3.64 14.63
N ARG A 35 -3.13 -4.38 13.54
CA ARG A 35 -2.19 -4.07 12.47
C ARG A 35 -2.53 -2.76 11.74
N VAL A 36 -3.78 -2.54 11.43
CA VAL A 36 -4.25 -1.27 10.85
C VAL A 36 -3.99 -0.12 11.82
N ALA A 37 -4.30 -0.27 13.10
CA ALA A 37 -4.04 0.75 14.10
C ALA A 37 -2.55 1.16 14.16
N MET A 38 -1.65 0.18 14.09
CA MET A 38 -0.20 0.43 14.00
C MET A 38 0.18 1.20 12.74
N ILE A 39 -0.34 0.80 11.58
CA ILE A 39 -0.09 1.48 10.31
C ILE A 39 -0.57 2.93 10.35
N LEU A 40 -1.75 3.19 10.90
CA LEU A 40 -2.29 4.54 11.05
C LEU A 40 -1.40 5.41 11.94
N ALA A 41 -0.89 4.86 13.05
CA ALA A 41 0.03 5.56 13.93
C ALA A 41 1.35 5.92 13.21
N VAL A 42 1.89 5.00 12.42
CA VAL A 42 3.09 5.23 11.61
C VAL A 42 2.84 6.31 10.54
N LEU A 43 1.72 6.25 9.84
CA LEU A 43 1.35 7.26 8.84
C LEU A 43 1.24 8.66 9.44
N GLU A 44 0.66 8.78 10.62
CA GLU A 44 0.53 10.05 11.31
C GLU A 44 1.88 10.59 11.79
N ARG A 45 2.66 9.76 12.45
CA ARG A 45 3.92 10.18 13.09
C ARG A 45 5.10 10.28 12.13
N LYS A 46 5.16 9.44 11.11
CA LYS A 46 6.31 9.31 10.20
C LYS A 46 6.05 9.85 8.80
N ALA A 47 4.81 9.94 8.38
CA ALA A 47 4.43 10.46 7.07
C ALA A 47 3.60 11.75 7.13
N GLY A 48 3.26 12.22 8.33
CA GLY A 48 2.59 13.51 8.54
C GLY A 48 1.12 13.56 8.08
N LEU A 49 0.45 12.41 7.97
CA LEU A 49 -0.97 12.40 7.58
C LEU A 49 -1.87 12.77 8.76
N PRO A 50 -2.84 13.67 8.57
CA PRO A 50 -3.73 14.14 9.64
C PRO A 50 -4.86 13.13 9.88
N LEU A 51 -4.61 12.06 10.63
CA LEU A 51 -5.58 10.99 10.88
C LEU A 51 -6.26 11.06 12.26
N SER A 52 -5.74 11.85 13.20
CA SER A 52 -6.23 11.92 14.58
C SER A 52 -7.68 12.38 14.72
N SER A 53 -8.17 13.18 13.77
CA SER A 53 -9.56 13.67 13.74
C SER A 53 -10.40 13.06 12.61
N ARG A 54 -9.98 11.92 12.10
CA ARG A 54 -10.61 11.26 10.96
C ARG A 54 -11.11 9.88 11.29
N ASP A 55 -12.30 9.55 10.82
CA ASP A 55 -12.78 8.17 10.78
C ASP A 55 -12.09 7.44 9.63
N VAL A 56 -11.60 6.23 9.89
CA VAL A 56 -10.88 5.40 8.91
C VAL A 56 -11.54 4.04 8.82
N TYR A 57 -11.84 3.66 7.60
CA TYR A 57 -12.42 2.35 7.25
C TYR A 57 -11.47 1.67 6.28
N VAL A 58 -11.07 0.44 6.60
CA VAL A 58 -10.21 -0.38 5.74
C VAL A 58 -10.87 -1.72 5.49
N SER A 59 -11.02 -2.10 4.25
CA SER A 59 -11.68 -3.33 3.86
C SER A 59 -10.95 -4.04 2.73
N THR A 60 -11.00 -5.35 2.73
CA THR A 60 -10.60 -6.16 1.58
C THR A 60 -11.76 -6.30 0.61
N VAL A 61 -11.44 -6.42 -0.68
CA VAL A 61 -12.42 -6.69 -1.72
C VAL A 61 -12.78 -8.18 -1.75
N GLY A 62 -14.06 -8.50 -1.90
CA GLY A 62 -14.55 -9.88 -2.06
C GLY A 62 -14.47 -10.75 -0.81
N GLY A 63 -14.44 -10.17 0.38
CA GLY A 63 -14.43 -10.90 1.64
C GLY A 63 -13.15 -11.68 1.93
N ALA A 64 -12.07 -11.41 1.20
CA ALA A 64 -10.77 -12.05 1.43
C ALA A 64 -10.21 -11.66 2.80
N ARG A 65 -9.56 -12.60 3.48
CA ARG A 65 -8.76 -12.30 4.67
C ARG A 65 -7.29 -12.12 4.29
N ILE A 66 -6.72 -10.99 4.73
CA ILE A 66 -5.30 -10.70 4.56
C ILE A 66 -4.64 -10.72 5.94
N SER A 67 -3.81 -11.74 6.18
CA SER A 67 -3.00 -11.88 7.38
C SER A 67 -1.50 -11.70 7.10
N ASP A 68 -1.12 -11.61 5.84
CA ASP A 68 0.27 -11.47 5.40
C ASP A 68 0.78 -10.05 5.69
N PRO A 69 1.82 -9.88 6.52
CA PRO A 69 2.43 -8.57 6.82
C PRO A 69 2.91 -7.80 5.58
N SER A 70 3.18 -8.49 4.49
CA SER A 70 3.60 -7.86 3.24
C SER A 70 2.54 -6.93 2.63
N ALA A 71 1.29 -7.04 3.07
CA ALA A 71 0.20 -6.16 2.67
C ALA A 71 0.19 -4.80 3.38
N ASP A 72 1.03 -4.59 4.39
CA ASP A 72 1.03 -3.36 5.18
C ASP A 72 1.23 -2.12 4.33
N LEU A 73 2.17 -2.15 3.40
CA LEU A 73 2.42 -1.00 2.53
C LEU A 73 1.22 -0.70 1.62
N ALA A 74 0.52 -1.73 1.15
CA ALA A 74 -0.71 -1.54 0.37
C ALA A 74 -1.81 -0.87 1.20
N ILE A 75 -1.96 -1.25 2.47
CA ILE A 75 -2.90 -0.62 3.41
C ILE A 75 -2.51 0.85 3.63
N ALA A 76 -1.22 1.13 3.89
CA ALA A 76 -0.72 2.47 4.08
C ALA A 76 -0.97 3.37 2.85
N VAL A 77 -0.71 2.88 1.66
CA VAL A 77 -0.95 3.59 0.39
C VAL A 77 -2.44 3.85 0.17
N ALA A 78 -3.31 2.87 0.44
CA ALA A 78 -4.76 3.04 0.31
C ALA A 78 -5.29 4.11 1.27
N VAL A 79 -4.87 4.10 2.53
CA VAL A 79 -5.26 5.11 3.53
C VAL A 79 -4.74 6.48 3.15
N ALA A 80 -3.49 6.60 2.70
CA ALA A 80 -2.91 7.87 2.27
C ALA A 80 -3.67 8.45 1.07
N SER A 81 -3.97 7.63 0.08
CA SER A 81 -4.76 8.01 -1.10
C SER A 81 -6.14 8.55 -0.71
N ALA A 82 -6.84 7.86 0.20
CA ALA A 82 -8.14 8.27 0.70
C ALA A 82 -8.05 9.57 1.54
N THR A 83 -6.99 9.74 2.33
CA THR A 83 -6.79 10.94 3.17
C THR A 83 -6.62 12.21 2.34
N ILE A 84 -5.88 12.14 1.25
CA ILE A 84 -5.65 13.28 0.36
C ILE A 84 -6.65 13.37 -0.80
N ASP A 85 -7.63 12.47 -0.82
CA ASP A 85 -8.66 12.35 -1.86
C ASP A 85 -8.05 12.33 -3.28
N ARG A 86 -7.10 11.44 -3.47
CA ARG A 86 -6.37 11.30 -4.73
C ARG A 86 -6.29 9.85 -5.16
N ASN A 87 -6.70 9.59 -6.39
CA ASN A 87 -6.52 8.30 -7.04
C ASN A 87 -5.18 8.26 -7.77
N PHE A 88 -4.53 7.11 -7.76
CA PHE A 88 -3.35 6.90 -8.58
C PHE A 88 -3.77 6.67 -10.04
N PRO A 89 -3.13 7.35 -11.00
CA PRO A 89 -3.53 7.26 -12.42
C PRO A 89 -3.11 5.94 -13.09
N THR A 90 -2.28 5.15 -12.40
CA THR A 90 -1.73 3.89 -12.90
C THR A 90 -2.12 2.73 -12.00
N ARG A 91 -2.03 1.52 -12.54
CA ARG A 91 -2.20 0.30 -11.76
C ARG A 91 -0.96 0.04 -10.91
N VAL A 92 -1.05 0.37 -9.63
CA VAL A 92 0.03 0.27 -8.65
C VAL A 92 -0.14 -0.96 -7.78
N ILE A 93 0.95 -1.69 -7.57
CA ILE A 93 1.06 -2.69 -6.51
C ILE A 93 2.10 -2.22 -5.50
N ALA A 94 1.80 -2.34 -4.23
CA ALA A 94 2.69 -2.00 -3.14
C ALA A 94 2.85 -3.22 -2.22
N MET A 95 4.08 -3.56 -1.91
CA MET A 95 4.42 -4.70 -1.05
C MET A 95 5.51 -4.29 -0.06
N GLY A 96 5.32 -4.61 1.21
CA GLY A 96 6.29 -4.34 2.25
C GLY A 96 5.67 -4.46 3.64
N GLU A 97 6.41 -4.99 4.59
CA GLU A 97 6.04 -4.98 6.00
C GLU A 97 6.47 -3.65 6.62
N VAL A 98 5.55 -2.99 7.30
CA VAL A 98 5.79 -1.68 7.94
C VAL A 98 6.27 -1.89 9.37
N GLY A 99 7.45 -1.35 9.70
CA GLY A 99 7.96 -1.25 11.05
C GLY A 99 7.49 0.01 11.77
N LEU A 100 7.55 0.01 13.10
CA LEU A 100 7.13 1.14 13.95
C LEU A 100 7.94 2.42 13.72
N ALA A 101 9.16 2.30 13.23
CA ALA A 101 9.99 3.45 12.84
C ALA A 101 9.63 4.03 11.46
N GLY A 102 8.65 3.46 10.78
CA GLY A 102 8.29 3.82 9.42
C GLY A 102 9.14 3.13 8.34
N ASP A 103 10.04 2.25 8.75
CA ASP A 103 10.87 1.44 7.87
C ASP A 103 10.06 0.37 7.15
N LEU A 104 10.56 -0.07 6.02
CA LEU A 104 9.98 -1.16 5.25
C LEU A 104 10.89 -2.38 5.32
N ARG A 105 10.32 -3.50 5.73
CA ARG A 105 11.00 -4.78 5.82
C ARG A 105 10.74 -5.63 4.59
N ARG A 106 11.67 -6.53 4.33
CA ARG A 106 11.61 -7.47 3.19
C ARG A 106 10.35 -8.33 3.21
N VAL A 107 9.92 -8.67 2.02
CA VAL A 107 8.78 -9.56 1.77
C VAL A 107 9.31 -10.87 1.19
N PRO A 108 8.85 -12.04 1.71
CA PRO A 108 9.17 -13.33 1.12
C PRO A 108 8.70 -13.43 -0.34
N ASP A 109 9.46 -14.14 -1.17
CA ASP A 109 9.11 -14.41 -2.58
C ASP A 109 8.79 -13.16 -3.43
N LEU A 110 9.42 -12.04 -3.10
CA LEU A 110 9.10 -10.76 -3.73
C LEU A 110 9.30 -10.80 -5.25
N GLU A 111 10.36 -11.44 -5.74
CA GLU A 111 10.63 -11.57 -7.18
C GLU A 111 9.48 -12.28 -7.90
N ARG A 112 8.97 -13.37 -7.33
CA ARG A 112 7.83 -14.09 -7.89
C ARG A 112 6.57 -13.22 -7.89
N ARG A 113 6.32 -12.52 -6.80
CA ARG A 113 5.16 -11.61 -6.67
C ARG A 113 5.20 -10.47 -7.67
N VAL A 114 6.38 -9.89 -7.90
CA VAL A 114 6.59 -8.85 -8.91
C VAL A 114 6.37 -9.41 -10.33
N GLY A 115 6.88 -10.61 -10.61
CA GLY A 115 6.64 -11.28 -11.89
C GLY A 115 5.15 -11.55 -12.16
N GLU A 116 4.40 -11.97 -11.15
CA GLU A 116 2.95 -12.14 -11.25
C GLU A 116 2.23 -10.81 -11.47
N ALA A 117 2.63 -9.76 -10.76
CA ALA A 117 2.07 -8.42 -10.95
C ALA A 117 2.27 -7.91 -12.38
N ALA A 118 3.46 -8.15 -12.97
CA ALA A 118 3.73 -7.80 -14.35
C ALA A 118 2.78 -8.52 -15.33
N ARG A 119 2.54 -9.81 -15.12
CA ARG A 119 1.60 -10.61 -15.94
C ARG A 119 0.16 -10.14 -15.83
N LEU A 120 -0.22 -9.61 -14.64
CA LEU A 120 -1.55 -9.06 -14.39
C LEU A 120 -1.75 -7.64 -14.92
N GLY A 121 -0.73 -7.05 -15.54
CA GLY A 121 -0.79 -5.73 -16.15
C GLY A 121 -0.63 -4.57 -15.16
N PHE A 122 -0.06 -4.80 -13.97
CA PHE A 122 0.37 -3.69 -13.12
C PHE A 122 1.50 -2.91 -13.80
N GLU A 123 1.48 -1.61 -13.64
CA GLU A 123 2.42 -0.69 -14.31
C GLU A 123 3.52 -0.21 -13.38
N LEU A 124 3.26 -0.21 -12.08
CA LEU A 124 4.17 0.24 -11.05
C LEU A 124 4.15 -0.71 -9.85
N ALA A 125 5.33 -1.14 -9.40
CA ALA A 125 5.52 -1.84 -8.14
C ALA A 125 6.40 -1.01 -7.20
N VAL A 126 5.90 -0.76 -5.99
CA VAL A 126 6.66 -0.13 -4.91
C VAL A 126 7.02 -1.21 -3.88
N VAL A 127 8.31 -1.40 -3.65
CA VAL A 127 8.84 -2.53 -2.88
C VAL A 127 9.97 -2.07 -1.94
N PRO A 128 10.29 -2.84 -0.89
CA PRO A 128 11.39 -2.50 0.01
C PRO A 128 12.75 -2.47 -0.70
N ARG A 129 13.59 -1.51 -0.35
CA ARG A 129 14.97 -1.40 -0.84
C ARG A 129 15.78 -2.63 -0.46
N ASN A 130 16.84 -2.91 -1.25
CA ASN A 130 17.66 -4.12 -1.15
C ASN A 130 16.88 -5.41 -1.41
N SER A 131 15.76 -5.32 -2.09
CA SER A 131 15.12 -6.48 -2.71
C SER A 131 15.78 -6.77 -4.05
N ARG A 132 15.78 -8.02 -4.47
CA ARG A 132 16.22 -8.37 -5.82
C ARG A 132 15.13 -8.13 -6.88
N ALA A 133 14.03 -7.55 -6.49
CA ALA A 133 12.86 -7.37 -7.35
C ALA A 133 13.14 -6.45 -8.55
N ALA A 134 13.99 -5.44 -8.37
CA ALA A 134 14.39 -4.53 -9.45
C ALA A 134 15.19 -5.25 -10.57
N HIS A 135 15.79 -6.40 -10.26
CA HIS A 135 16.55 -7.24 -11.21
C HIS A 135 15.74 -8.41 -11.75
N THR A 136 14.46 -8.53 -11.37
CA THR A 136 13.60 -9.60 -11.86
C THR A 136 13.43 -9.48 -13.37
N LYS A 137 13.67 -10.57 -14.09
CA LYS A 137 13.39 -10.65 -15.52
C LYS A 137 11.89 -10.61 -15.75
N ILE A 138 11.39 -9.47 -16.19
CA ILE A 138 10.00 -9.27 -16.53
C ILE A 138 9.83 -9.64 -18.01
N PRO A 139 8.81 -10.43 -18.39
CA PRO A 139 8.54 -10.74 -19.79
C PRO A 139 8.39 -9.46 -20.63
N LYS A 140 8.98 -9.44 -21.82
CA LYS A 140 8.99 -8.26 -22.73
C LYS A 140 7.60 -7.70 -23.08
N MET A 141 6.53 -8.49 -22.90
CA MET A 141 5.16 -8.09 -23.14
C MET A 141 4.52 -7.27 -22.01
N HIS A 142 5.23 -7.10 -20.88
CA HIS A 142 4.71 -6.42 -19.70
C HIS A 142 5.72 -5.40 -19.20
N GLU A 143 5.36 -4.13 -19.26
CA GLU A 143 6.16 -3.03 -18.72
C GLU A 143 5.75 -2.75 -17.28
N LEU A 144 6.41 -3.38 -16.32
CA LEU A 144 6.30 -3.06 -14.91
C LEU A 144 7.52 -2.28 -14.46
N HIS A 145 7.29 -1.07 -13.97
CA HIS A 145 8.33 -0.27 -13.35
C HIS A 145 8.43 -0.57 -11.86
N VAL A 146 9.57 -1.05 -11.41
CA VAL A 146 9.83 -1.38 -9.99
C VAL A 146 10.60 -0.26 -9.33
N ILE A 147 10.06 0.29 -8.25
CA ILE A 147 10.70 1.31 -7.43
C ILE A 147 10.96 0.74 -6.03
N GLU A 148 12.20 0.78 -5.61
CA GLU A 148 12.62 0.39 -4.27
C GLU A 148 12.64 1.59 -3.33
N VAL A 149 12.05 1.43 -2.16
CA VAL A 149 11.96 2.46 -1.12
C VAL A 149 12.32 1.89 0.25
N SER A 150 12.84 2.73 1.13
CA SER A 150 13.28 2.32 2.47
C SER A 150 12.24 2.59 3.57
N THR A 151 11.35 3.54 3.34
CA THR A 151 10.35 3.98 4.33
C THR A 151 8.98 4.18 3.70
N VAL A 152 7.96 4.16 4.54
CA VAL A 152 6.59 4.50 4.13
C VAL A 152 6.50 5.93 3.59
N ALA A 153 7.17 6.88 4.24
CA ALA A 153 7.20 8.28 3.77
C ALA A 153 7.80 8.41 2.37
N GLU A 154 8.89 7.70 2.10
CA GLU A 154 9.50 7.65 0.76
C GLU A 154 8.55 7.04 -0.28
N ALA A 155 7.85 5.95 0.06
CA ALA A 155 6.86 5.33 -0.81
C ALA A 155 5.73 6.31 -1.19
N LEU A 156 5.18 7.03 -0.22
CA LEU A 156 4.15 8.04 -0.47
C LEU A 156 4.68 9.20 -1.31
N GLY A 157 5.90 9.64 -1.06
CA GLY A 157 6.56 10.70 -1.84
C GLY A 157 6.74 10.33 -3.30
N VAL A 158 7.18 9.12 -3.59
CA VAL A 158 7.34 8.60 -4.95
C VAL A 158 5.99 8.56 -5.70
N LEU A 159 4.94 8.11 -5.05
CA LEU A 159 3.60 8.02 -5.65
C LEU A 159 3.00 9.41 -5.91
N ASP A 160 3.21 10.37 -5.02
CA ASP A 160 2.74 11.75 -5.20
C ASP A 160 3.54 12.47 -6.30
N MET A 161 4.85 12.34 -6.34
CA MET A 161 5.70 12.91 -7.38
C MET A 161 5.31 12.43 -8.79
N ARG A 162 4.99 11.16 -8.98
CA ARG A 162 4.56 10.65 -10.29
C ARG A 162 3.26 11.27 -10.77
N ARG A 163 2.37 11.62 -9.88
CA ARG A 163 1.13 12.28 -10.23
C ARG A 163 1.32 13.72 -10.70
N LYS A 164 2.24 14.47 -10.11
CA LYS A 164 2.55 15.84 -10.53
C LYS A 164 3.14 15.90 -11.94
N ALA A 165 3.87 14.89 -12.36
CA ALA A 165 4.41 14.80 -13.71
C ALA A 165 3.35 14.49 -14.78
N GLY A 166 2.23 13.86 -14.41
CA GLY A 166 1.11 13.53 -15.31
C GLY A 166 0.02 14.62 -15.42
N ALA A 167 0.12 15.69 -14.66
CA ALA A 167 -0.85 16.78 -14.63
C ALA A 167 -0.42 17.96 -15.53
N ARG A 168 -0.11 17.66 -16.80
CA ARG A 168 0.01 18.67 -17.87
C ARG A 168 -1.03 18.41 -18.93
#